data_516307022418faede9ed6944579aece6
#
_entry.id   516307022418faede9ed6944579aece6
#
_cell.length_a   1.000
_cell.length_b   1.000
_cell.length_c   1.000
_cell.angle_alpha   90.00
_cell.angle_beta   90.00
_cell.angle_gamma   90.00
#
_symmetry.space_group_name_H-M   'P 1'
#
loop_
_entity.id
_entity.type
_entity.pdbx_description
1 polymer ?
#
loop_
_entity_poly.entity_id
_entity_poly.type
_entity_poly.pdbx_seq_one_letter_code
_entity_poly.pdbx_strand_id
1 'polypeptide(L)'
;MTDEQTLIAEAVLGRDAQEFLASDIGRYLLGRAQMDEREAMEALVSVKWWRRRRIIELQSRIYRARSVRSWLAEIITDGRQAESVLEEL
;
A
#
# COMPACT_ATOMS: atom_id res chain seq x y z
N MET A 1 -11.08 17.59 15.84
CA MET A 1 -10.99 18.75 14.93
C MET A 1 -9.68 18.71 14.16
N THR A 2 -9.77 18.63 12.84
CA THR A 2 -8.60 18.60 11.98
C THR A 2 -8.13 20.04 11.79
N ASP A 3 -6.97 20.38 12.29
CA ASP A 3 -6.43 21.72 12.11
C ASP A 3 -5.69 21.85 10.77
N GLU A 4 -5.35 23.07 10.42
CA GLU A 4 -4.68 23.37 9.17
C GLU A 4 -3.32 22.70 9.05
N GLN A 5 -2.59 22.60 10.16
CA GLN A 5 -1.27 21.95 10.18
C GLN A 5 -1.38 20.46 9.87
N THR A 6 -2.40 19.79 10.39
CA THR A 6 -2.66 18.36 10.11
C THR A 6 -2.99 18.17 8.63
N LEU A 7 -3.80 19.04 8.06
CA LEU A 7 -4.13 18.99 6.63
C LEU A 7 -2.91 19.20 5.75
N ILE A 8 -2.05 20.14 6.11
CA ILE A 8 -0.80 20.38 5.38
C ILE A 8 0.10 19.16 5.43
N ALA A 9 0.24 18.54 6.62
CA ALA A 9 1.06 17.35 6.78
C ALA A 9 0.52 16.17 5.92
N GLU A 10 -0.78 15.98 5.90
CA GLU A 10 -1.41 14.94 5.08
C GLU A 10 -1.20 15.21 3.58
N ALA A 11 -1.33 16.47 3.16
CA ALA A 11 -1.11 16.84 1.76
C ALA A 11 0.34 16.59 1.34
N VAL A 12 1.31 16.93 2.19
CA VAL A 12 2.74 16.72 1.92
C VAL A 12 3.03 15.22 1.81
N LEU A 13 2.53 14.42 2.75
CA LEU A 13 2.72 12.97 2.72
C LEU A 13 2.12 12.35 1.47
N GLY A 14 0.95 12.82 1.04
CA GLY A 14 0.32 12.34 -0.17
C GLY A 14 1.16 12.62 -1.42
N ARG A 15 1.75 13.81 -1.51
CA ARG A 15 2.65 14.16 -2.62
C ARG A 15 3.92 13.34 -2.60
N ASP A 16 4.51 13.15 -1.42
CA ASP A 16 5.70 12.33 -1.25
C ASP A 16 5.43 10.88 -1.69
N ALA A 17 4.27 10.35 -1.34
CA ALA A 17 3.86 9.01 -1.77
C ALA A 17 3.73 8.92 -3.29
N GLN A 18 3.14 9.94 -3.93
CA GLN A 18 3.03 9.99 -5.39
C GLN A 18 4.41 10.04 -6.06
N GLU A 19 5.32 10.85 -5.52
CA GLU A 19 6.69 10.93 -6.03
C GLU A 19 7.42 9.61 -5.87
N PHE A 20 7.24 8.95 -4.72
CA PHE A 20 7.81 7.62 -4.49
C PHE A 20 7.32 6.63 -5.54
N LEU A 21 6.01 6.60 -5.81
CA LEU A 21 5.44 5.70 -6.81
C LEU A 21 5.94 5.97 -8.22
N ALA A 22 6.27 7.22 -8.53
CA ALA A 22 6.81 7.60 -9.82
C ALA A 22 8.32 7.35 -9.93
N SER A 23 9.00 7.12 -8.81
CA SER A 23 10.44 6.88 -8.79
C SER A 23 10.78 5.45 -9.24
N ASP A 24 12.02 5.24 -9.65
CA ASP A 24 12.50 3.90 -10.04
C ASP A 24 12.42 2.92 -8.88
N ILE A 25 12.81 3.35 -7.68
CA ILE A 25 12.75 2.49 -6.50
C ILE A 25 11.31 2.17 -6.11
N GLY A 26 10.42 3.15 -6.21
CA GLY A 26 8.99 2.94 -5.92
C GLY A 26 8.36 1.93 -6.86
N ARG A 27 8.64 2.06 -8.16
CA ARG A 27 8.15 1.11 -9.17
C ARG A 27 8.71 -0.29 -8.96
N TYR A 28 10.00 -0.37 -8.62
CA TYR A 28 10.64 -1.64 -8.34
C TYR A 28 9.99 -2.33 -7.13
N LEU A 29 9.81 -1.60 -6.03
CA LEU A 29 9.25 -2.17 -4.81
C LEU A 29 7.79 -2.61 -4.99
N LEU A 30 7.01 -1.82 -5.71
CA LEU A 30 5.63 -2.21 -6.01
C LEU A 30 5.56 -3.43 -6.91
N GLY A 31 6.43 -3.48 -7.93
CA GLY A 31 6.52 -4.65 -8.80
C GLY A 31 6.92 -5.90 -8.02
N ARG A 32 7.86 -5.76 -7.07
CA ARG A 32 8.29 -6.84 -6.22
C ARG A 32 7.15 -7.34 -5.33
N ALA A 33 6.39 -6.41 -4.76
CA ALA A 33 5.23 -6.77 -3.93
C ALA A 33 4.16 -7.51 -4.75
N GLN A 34 3.90 -7.07 -5.97
CA GLN A 34 2.95 -7.73 -6.86
C GLN A 34 3.40 -9.14 -7.23
N MET A 35 4.69 -9.33 -7.49
CA MET A 35 5.25 -10.65 -7.77
C MET A 35 5.13 -11.57 -6.57
N ASP A 36 5.45 -11.09 -5.37
CA ASP A 36 5.31 -11.88 -4.14
C ASP A 36 3.87 -12.30 -3.91
N GLU A 37 2.93 -11.39 -4.14
CA GLU A 37 1.50 -11.69 -4.02
C GLU A 37 1.10 -12.79 -4.99
N ARG A 38 1.48 -12.66 -6.25
CA ARG A 38 1.14 -13.63 -7.29
C ARG A 38 1.72 -14.99 -7.00
N GLU A 39 3.00 -15.07 -6.65
CA GLU A 39 3.67 -16.31 -6.32
C GLU A 39 3.03 -17.00 -5.12
N ALA A 40 2.70 -16.22 -4.08
CA ALA A 40 2.06 -16.77 -2.89
C ALA A 40 0.65 -17.27 -3.20
N MET A 41 -0.11 -16.56 -4.04
CA MET A 41 -1.44 -17.01 -4.46
C MET A 41 -1.37 -18.31 -5.27
N GLU A 42 -0.43 -18.42 -6.20
CA GLU A 42 -0.23 -19.62 -6.99
C GLU A 42 0.17 -20.81 -6.10
N ALA A 43 1.08 -20.57 -5.16
CA ALA A 43 1.50 -21.61 -4.21
C ALA A 43 0.33 -22.04 -3.32
N LEU A 44 -0.54 -21.11 -2.93
CA LEU A 44 -1.69 -21.41 -2.09
C LEU A 44 -2.70 -22.31 -2.79
N VAL A 45 -2.86 -22.17 -4.10
CA VAL A 45 -3.73 -23.03 -4.90
C VAL A 45 -3.26 -24.48 -4.86
N SER A 46 -1.94 -24.70 -4.83
CA SER A 46 -1.33 -26.03 -4.89
C SER A 46 -1.05 -26.66 -3.54
N VAL A 47 -1.17 -25.89 -2.44
CA VAL A 47 -0.81 -26.40 -1.12
C VAL A 47 -1.85 -27.41 -0.63
N LYS A 48 -1.37 -28.47 0.02
CA LYS A 48 -2.25 -29.49 0.59
C LYS A 48 -2.98 -28.94 1.81
N TRP A 49 -4.26 -29.25 1.95
CA TRP A 49 -5.12 -28.72 3.00
C TRP A 49 -4.64 -28.98 4.42
N TRP A 50 -3.86 -30.05 4.64
CA TRP A 50 -3.33 -30.39 5.96
C TRP A 50 -2.07 -29.63 6.33
N ARG A 51 -1.45 -28.91 5.38
CA ARG A 51 -0.25 -28.11 5.64
C ARG A 51 -0.62 -26.72 6.14
N ARG A 52 -1.20 -26.67 7.32
CA ARG A 52 -1.76 -25.45 7.88
C ARG A 52 -0.74 -24.34 8.05
N ARG A 53 0.47 -24.67 8.52
CA ARG A 53 1.54 -23.65 8.68
C ARG A 53 1.89 -23.00 7.35
N ARG A 54 1.98 -23.81 6.31
CA ARG A 54 2.30 -23.30 4.98
C ARG A 54 1.18 -22.41 4.45
N ILE A 55 -0.06 -22.77 4.68
CA ILE A 55 -1.22 -21.97 4.29
C ILE A 55 -1.19 -20.61 4.98
N ILE A 56 -0.96 -20.59 6.29
CA ILE A 56 -0.89 -19.34 7.07
C ILE A 56 0.25 -18.48 6.58
N GLU A 57 1.41 -19.06 6.33
CA GLU A 57 2.59 -18.37 5.82
C GLU A 57 2.31 -17.68 4.48
N LEU A 58 1.67 -18.41 3.54
CA LEU A 58 1.31 -17.87 2.24
C LEU A 58 0.26 -16.77 2.35
N GLN A 59 -0.74 -16.95 3.20
CA GLN A 59 -1.76 -15.93 3.46
C GLN A 59 -1.13 -14.67 4.05
N SER A 60 -0.15 -14.82 4.94
CA SER A 60 0.57 -13.69 5.52
C SER A 60 1.37 -12.93 4.47
N ARG A 61 2.01 -13.64 3.54
CA ARG A 61 2.74 -13.01 2.43
C ARG A 61 1.80 -12.18 1.56
N ILE A 62 0.65 -12.75 1.22
CA ILE A 62 -0.36 -12.03 0.42
C ILE A 62 -0.84 -10.78 1.14
N TYR A 63 -1.13 -10.91 2.42
CA TYR A 63 -1.60 -9.79 3.24
C TYR A 63 -0.57 -8.66 3.28
N ARG A 64 0.71 -8.99 3.54
CA ARG A 64 1.78 -7.99 3.58
C ARG A 64 1.94 -7.27 2.25
N ALA A 65 1.93 -8.02 1.14
CA ALA A 65 2.08 -7.43 -0.18
C ALA A 65 0.93 -6.48 -0.52
N ARG A 66 -0.29 -6.86 -0.18
CA ARG A 66 -1.47 -6.01 -0.39
C ARG A 66 -1.47 -4.78 0.50
N SER A 67 -0.97 -4.93 1.73
CA SER A 67 -0.94 -3.82 2.70
C SER A 67 -0.08 -2.67 2.22
N VAL A 68 1.06 -2.95 1.59
CA VAL A 68 1.95 -1.90 1.06
C VAL A 68 1.20 -1.02 0.05
N ARG A 69 0.51 -1.63 -0.90
CA ARG A 69 -0.27 -0.89 -1.91
C ARG A 69 -1.44 -0.14 -1.27
N SER A 70 -2.11 -0.78 -0.34
CA SER A 70 -3.26 -0.20 0.35
C SER A 70 -2.86 1.04 1.14
N TRP A 71 -1.78 0.97 1.89
CA TRP A 71 -1.30 2.11 2.67
C TRP A 71 -0.89 3.28 1.79
N LEU A 72 -0.18 3.02 0.69
CA LEU A 72 0.20 4.06 -0.25
C LEU A 72 -1.03 4.72 -0.88
N ALA A 73 -2.02 3.91 -1.27
CA ALA A 73 -3.26 4.43 -1.83
C ALA A 73 -4.02 5.31 -0.82
N GLU A 74 -4.06 4.90 0.44
CA GLU A 74 -4.68 5.69 1.51
C GLU A 74 -3.98 7.01 1.72
N ILE A 75 -2.65 7.00 1.79
CA ILE A 75 -1.86 8.22 1.99
C ILE A 75 -2.11 9.21 0.85
N ILE A 76 -2.15 8.72 -0.38
CA ILE A 76 -2.40 9.58 -1.55
C ILE A 76 -3.83 10.12 -1.53
N THR A 77 -4.80 9.27 -1.24
CA THR A 77 -6.21 9.67 -1.17
C THR A 77 -6.43 10.71 -0.07
N ASP A 78 -5.89 10.46 1.11
CA ASP A 78 -6.00 11.38 2.25
C ASP A 78 -5.31 12.71 1.92
N GLY A 79 -4.18 12.65 1.24
CA GLY A 79 -3.46 13.85 0.82
C GLY A 79 -4.26 14.70 -0.16
N ARG A 80 -4.89 14.08 -1.15
CA ARG A 80 -5.74 14.79 -2.10
C ARG A 80 -6.95 15.42 -1.44
N GLN A 81 -7.54 14.71 -0.50
CA GLN A 81 -8.68 15.22 0.26
C GLN A 81 -8.27 16.41 1.11
N ALA A 82 -7.10 16.33 1.76
CA ALA A 82 -6.55 17.43 2.55
C ALA A 82 -6.27 18.66 1.68
N GLU A 83 -5.71 18.46 0.49
CA GLU A 83 -5.49 19.57 -0.46
C GLU A 83 -6.80 20.24 -0.85
N SER A 84 -7.83 19.43 -1.11
CA SER A 84 -9.15 19.95 -1.46
C SER A 84 -9.75 20.81 -0.35
N VAL A 85 -9.62 20.36 0.90
CA VAL A 85 -10.10 21.13 2.05
C VAL A 85 -9.31 22.43 2.20
N LEU A 86 -7.98 22.38 2.04
CA LEU A 86 -7.12 23.57 2.13
C LEU A 86 -7.46 24.61 1.06
N GLU A 87 -7.81 24.17 -0.14
CA GLU A 87 -8.21 25.08 -1.22
C GLU A 87 -9.50 25.83 -0.90
N GLU A 88 -10.37 25.23 -0.09
CA GLU A 88 -11.62 25.86 0.33
C GLU A 88 -11.45 26.87 1.46
N LEU A 89 -10.30 26.88 2.10
CA LEU A 89 -10.01 27.86 3.15
C LEU A 89 -9.55 29.17 2.55
#